data_6b5c24484d419c0b7970c6cafea28b97
#
_entry.id   6b5c24484d419c0b7970c6cafea28b97
#
_cell.length_a   1.000
_cell.length_b   1.000
_cell.length_c   1.000
_cell.angle_alpha   90.00
_cell.angle_beta   90.00
_cell.angle_gamma   90.00
#
_symmetry.space_group_name_H-M   'P 1'
#
loop_
_entity.id
_entity.type
_entity.pdbx_description
1 polymer ?
#
loop_
_entity_poly.entity_id
_entity_poly.type
_entity_poly.pdbx_seq_one_letter_code
_entity_poly.pdbx_strand_id
1 'polypeptide(L)'
;MTNEEIIYRGIQAHLGLSDTEASKLLLAGQFPVYHTYDHWQELGYQVRKGEHAELKLAIWKQGKAKQMEDGSTVSGRMFLKTASFFGRGQVDKVDNVGEVQK
;
A
#
# COMPACT_ATOMS: atom_id res chain seq x y z
N MET A 1 0.96 -16.53 -1.30
CA MET A 1 1.33 -15.41 -0.43
C MET A 1 0.36 -14.25 -0.66
N THR A 2 -0.24 -13.72 0.39
CA THR A 2 -1.17 -12.61 0.28
C THR A 2 -0.42 -11.29 0.13
N ASN A 3 -1.13 -10.24 -0.30
CA ASN A 3 -0.52 -8.91 -0.37
C ASN A 3 -0.02 -8.45 1.00
N GLU A 4 -0.77 -8.77 2.04
CA GLU A 4 -0.36 -8.40 3.40
C GLU A 4 0.97 -9.03 3.77
N GLU A 5 1.16 -10.30 3.43
CA GLU A 5 2.43 -10.97 3.66
C GLU A 5 3.56 -10.39 2.82
N ILE A 6 3.28 -10.09 1.56
CA ILE A 6 4.28 -9.48 0.67
C ILE A 6 4.74 -8.16 1.25
N ILE A 7 3.79 -7.33 1.68
CA ILE A 7 4.09 -6.02 2.24
C ILE A 7 4.87 -6.16 3.56
N TYR A 8 4.42 -7.06 4.43
CA TYR A 8 5.08 -7.30 5.71
C TYR A 8 6.53 -7.72 5.51
N ARG A 9 6.75 -8.72 4.64
CA ARG A 9 8.09 -9.23 4.35
C ARG A 9 8.95 -8.18 3.65
N GLY A 10 8.34 -7.40 2.76
CA GLY A 10 9.04 -6.34 2.06
C GLY A 10 9.56 -5.27 3.00
N ILE A 11 8.73 -4.86 3.95
CA ILE A 11 9.11 -3.86 4.95
C ILE A 11 10.20 -4.44 5.85
N GLN A 12 10.05 -5.68 6.27
CA GLN A 12 11.03 -6.36 7.10
C GLN A 12 12.41 -6.37 6.43
N ALA A 13 12.44 -6.74 5.14
CA ALA A 13 13.68 -6.80 4.38
C ALA A 13 14.27 -5.40 4.15
N HIS A 14 13.41 -4.44 3.86
CA HIS A 14 13.83 -3.06 3.61
C HIS A 14 14.52 -2.45 4.83
N LEU A 15 13.99 -2.74 6.00
CA LEU A 15 14.52 -2.19 7.25
C LEU A 15 15.57 -3.09 7.91
N GLY A 16 15.84 -4.26 7.32
CA GLY A 16 16.84 -5.17 7.86
C GLY A 16 16.45 -5.80 9.19
N LEU A 17 15.15 -6.02 9.41
CA LEU A 17 14.67 -6.58 10.67
C LEU A 17 14.70 -8.10 10.63
N SER A 18 15.09 -8.72 11.76
CA SER A 18 14.97 -10.16 11.90
C SER A 18 13.51 -10.54 12.09
N ASP A 19 13.19 -11.82 11.93
CA ASP A 19 11.83 -12.31 12.17
C ASP A 19 11.36 -11.97 13.58
N THR A 20 12.24 -12.13 14.56
CA THR A 20 11.92 -11.84 15.95
C THR A 20 11.65 -10.36 16.17
N GLU A 21 12.50 -9.50 15.60
CA GLU A 21 12.31 -8.05 15.73
C GLU A 21 11.01 -7.59 15.07
N ALA A 22 10.74 -8.09 13.87
CA ALA A 22 9.52 -7.75 13.16
C ALA A 22 8.28 -8.17 13.94
N SER A 23 8.30 -9.39 14.48
CA SER A 23 7.19 -9.91 15.28
C SER A 23 6.95 -9.08 16.53
N LYS A 24 8.02 -8.68 17.21
CA LYS A 24 7.90 -7.85 18.42
C LYS A 24 7.25 -6.50 18.11
N LEU A 25 7.68 -5.88 17.02
CA LEU A 25 7.10 -4.60 16.61
C LEU A 25 5.63 -4.75 16.24
N LEU A 26 5.30 -5.83 15.54
CA LEU A 26 3.91 -6.07 15.14
C LEU A 26 3.02 -6.27 16.36
N LEU A 27 3.45 -7.07 17.32
CA LEU A 27 2.69 -7.33 18.54
C LEU A 27 2.53 -6.09 19.40
N ALA A 28 3.51 -5.19 19.37
CA ALA A 28 3.46 -3.95 20.12
C ALA A 28 2.67 -2.85 19.41
N GLY A 29 2.19 -3.12 18.20
CA GLY A 29 1.49 -2.11 17.43
C GLY A 29 2.42 -1.03 16.89
N GLN A 30 3.71 -1.32 16.77
CA GLN A 30 4.74 -0.36 16.36
C GLN A 30 5.40 -0.74 15.05
N PHE A 31 4.85 -1.70 14.33
CA PHE A 31 5.40 -2.09 13.03
C PHE A 31 5.25 -0.92 12.06
N PRO A 32 6.33 -0.57 11.32
CA PRO A 32 6.29 0.59 10.42
C PRO A 32 5.19 0.47 9.38
N VAL A 33 4.56 1.59 9.07
CA VAL A 33 3.41 1.65 8.15
C VAL A 33 3.87 2.17 6.81
N TYR A 34 3.59 1.40 5.77
CA TYR A 34 3.85 1.78 4.38
C TYR A 34 2.59 1.53 3.57
N HIS A 35 2.21 2.50 2.78
CA HIS A 35 1.02 2.39 1.91
C HIS A 35 1.34 2.98 0.55
N THR A 36 0.54 2.61 -0.44
CA THR A 36 0.60 3.23 -1.75
C THR A 36 0.09 4.67 -1.67
N TYR A 37 0.38 5.44 -2.70
CA TYR A 37 -0.09 6.83 -2.79
C TYR A 37 -1.60 6.92 -2.61
N ASP A 38 -2.33 6.10 -3.37
CA ASP A 38 -3.79 6.12 -3.33
C ASP A 38 -4.34 5.73 -1.95
N HIS A 39 -3.72 4.74 -1.32
CA HIS A 39 -4.16 4.31 0.00
C HIS A 39 -3.95 5.43 1.03
N TRP A 40 -2.81 6.13 0.95
CA TRP A 40 -2.57 7.26 1.85
C TRP A 40 -3.63 8.34 1.67
N GLN A 41 -4.03 8.61 0.40
CA GLN A 41 -5.08 9.59 0.14
C GLN A 41 -6.42 9.16 0.74
N GLU A 42 -6.74 7.86 0.66
CA GLU A 42 -7.97 7.34 1.27
C GLU A 42 -7.97 7.51 2.79
N LEU A 43 -6.80 7.45 3.39
CA LEU A 43 -6.66 7.63 4.84
C LEU A 43 -6.59 9.11 5.26
N GLY A 44 -6.65 10.02 4.31
CA GLY A 44 -6.59 11.45 4.61
C GLY A 44 -5.18 12.02 4.69
N TYR A 45 -4.23 11.37 4.02
CA TYR A 45 -2.84 11.83 3.98
C TYR A 45 -2.42 12.14 2.55
N GLN A 46 -1.40 12.93 2.42
CA GLN A 46 -0.83 13.27 1.12
C GLN A 46 0.67 13.11 1.15
N VAL A 47 1.22 12.47 0.12
CA VAL A 47 2.66 12.35 -0.05
C VAL A 47 3.24 13.73 -0.32
N ARG A 48 4.29 14.11 0.41
CA ARG A 48 4.89 15.42 0.23
C ARG A 48 5.48 15.57 -1.16
N LYS A 49 5.43 16.76 -1.68
CA LYS A 49 5.96 17.06 -3.00
C LYS A 49 7.45 16.76 -3.02
N GLY A 50 7.91 16.09 -4.07
CA GLY A 50 9.30 15.74 -4.22
C GLY A 50 9.71 14.43 -3.59
N GLU A 51 8.83 13.78 -2.84
CA GLU A 51 9.14 12.49 -2.26
C GLU A 51 9.08 11.39 -3.29
N HIS A 52 9.98 10.44 -3.17
CA HIS A 52 10.00 9.25 -4.01
C HIS A 52 9.62 8.05 -3.18
N ALA A 53 9.03 7.05 -3.83
CA ALA A 53 8.64 5.83 -3.12
C ALA A 53 9.86 5.24 -2.41
N GLU A 54 9.72 4.97 -1.14
CA GLU A 54 10.77 4.39 -0.34
C GLU A 54 10.94 2.89 -0.62
N LEU A 55 9.85 2.24 -1.02
CA LEU A 55 9.81 0.80 -1.18
C LEU A 55 8.94 0.45 -2.38
N LYS A 56 9.40 -0.51 -3.19
CA LYS A 56 8.61 -1.01 -4.32
C LYS A 56 8.48 -2.51 -4.17
N LEU A 57 7.26 -3.01 -4.27
CA LEU A 57 6.95 -4.42 -4.10
C LEU A 57 5.99 -4.89 -5.19
N ALA A 58 6.16 -6.12 -5.63
CA ALA A 58 5.21 -6.73 -6.55
C ALA A 58 4.06 -7.30 -5.73
N ILE A 59 2.88 -6.78 -5.94
CA ILE A 59 1.68 -7.24 -5.24
C ILE A 59 0.65 -7.75 -6.25
N TRP A 60 -0.29 -8.53 -5.74
CA TRP A 60 -1.35 -9.07 -6.58
C TRP A 60 -2.40 -8.02 -6.87
N LYS A 61 -2.78 -7.92 -8.12
CA LYS A 61 -3.85 -7.04 -8.58
C LYS A 61 -4.88 -7.85 -9.33
N GLN A 62 -6.15 -7.46 -9.20
CA GLN A 62 -7.24 -8.06 -9.95
C GLN A 62 -7.38 -7.34 -11.27
N GLY A 63 -7.33 -8.10 -12.37
CA GLY A 63 -7.61 -7.53 -13.69
C GLY A 63 -9.08 -7.19 -13.83
N LYS A 64 -9.39 -6.41 -14.82
CA LYS A 64 -10.78 -6.01 -15.07
C LYS A 64 -11.59 -7.17 -15.63
N ALA A 65 -12.83 -7.28 -15.19
CA ALA A 65 -13.77 -8.22 -15.80
C ALA A 65 -14.00 -7.81 -17.26
N LYS A 66 -14.20 -8.82 -18.09
CA LYS A 66 -14.35 -8.60 -19.52
C LYS A 66 -15.68 -9.16 -19.97
N GLN A 67 -16.45 -8.35 -20.69
CA GLN A 67 -17.72 -8.80 -21.25
C GLN A 67 -17.46 -9.45 -22.62
N MET A 68 -17.98 -10.64 -22.79
CA MET A 68 -17.82 -11.39 -24.05
C MET A 68 -18.93 -11.01 -25.02
N GLU A 69 -18.73 -11.35 -26.29
CA GLU A 69 -19.70 -11.05 -27.34
C GLU A 69 -21.06 -11.68 -27.10
N ASP A 70 -21.10 -12.82 -26.45
CA ASP A 70 -22.36 -13.52 -26.16
C ASP A 70 -23.09 -12.96 -24.95
N GLY A 71 -22.60 -11.88 -24.38
CA GLY A 71 -23.21 -11.25 -23.22
C GLY A 71 -22.72 -11.76 -21.87
N SER A 72 -21.92 -12.83 -21.86
CA SER A 72 -21.38 -13.34 -20.61
C SER A 72 -20.22 -12.46 -20.13
N THR A 73 -19.93 -12.55 -18.83
CA THR A 73 -18.83 -11.78 -18.22
C THR A 73 -17.79 -12.75 -17.70
N VAL A 74 -16.54 -12.51 -18.04
CA VAL A 74 -15.41 -13.29 -17.54
C VAL A 74 -14.65 -12.44 -16.55
N SER A 75 -14.40 -13.01 -15.35
CA SER A 75 -13.62 -12.30 -14.34
C SER A 75 -12.20 -12.12 -14.79
N GLY A 76 -11.60 -10.99 -14.43
CA GLY A 76 -10.20 -10.73 -14.72
C GLY A 76 -9.30 -11.66 -13.93
N ARG A 77 -8.11 -11.88 -14.44
CA ARG A 77 -7.12 -12.70 -13.77
C ARG A 77 -6.36 -11.89 -12.73
N MET A 78 -5.90 -12.56 -11.69
CA MET A 78 -4.95 -11.96 -10.77
C MET A 78 -3.59 -11.92 -11.44
N PHE A 79 -2.88 -10.82 -11.24
CA PHE A 79 -1.51 -10.69 -11.77
C PHE A 79 -0.67 -9.88 -10.80
N LEU A 80 0.65 -10.06 -10.89
CA LEU A 80 1.58 -9.31 -10.07
C LEU A 80 1.92 -7.99 -10.76
N LYS A 81 1.88 -6.93 -10.00
CA LYS A 81 2.25 -5.61 -10.50
C LYS A 81 3.07 -4.89 -9.44
N THR A 82 4.14 -4.23 -9.86
CA THR A 82 4.97 -3.46 -8.94
C THR A 82 4.19 -2.24 -8.46
N ALA A 83 4.11 -2.08 -7.16
CA ALA A 83 3.48 -0.94 -6.54
C ALA A 83 4.53 -0.16 -5.75
N SER A 84 4.35 1.15 -5.69
CA SER A 84 5.24 2.06 -4.97
C SER A 84 4.63 2.35 -3.61
N PHE A 85 5.44 2.24 -2.57
CA PHE A 85 5.00 2.43 -1.18
C PHE A 85 5.74 3.58 -0.55
N PHE A 86 5.01 4.37 0.23
CA PHE A 86 5.55 5.51 0.95
C PHE A 86 5.38 5.29 2.45
N GLY A 87 6.40 5.67 3.21
CA GLY A 87 6.34 5.53 4.66
C GLY A 87 5.62 6.70 5.32
N ARG A 88 5.30 6.51 6.60
CA ARG A 88 4.60 7.55 7.37
C ARG A 88 5.40 8.87 7.40
N GLY A 89 6.72 8.80 7.36
CA GLY A 89 7.57 9.99 7.37
C GLY A 89 7.55 10.76 6.06
N GLN A 90 6.96 10.20 5.01
CA GLN A 90 6.92 10.85 3.69
C GLN A 90 5.57 11.51 3.41
N VAL A 91 4.62 11.42 4.33
CA VAL A 91 3.27 11.93 4.12
C VAL A 91 2.86 12.86 5.25
N ASP A 92 1.98 13.78 4.93
CA ASP A 92 1.40 14.70 5.90
C ASP A 92 -0.11 14.53 5.89
N LYS A 93 -0.72 14.67 7.06
CA LYS A 93 -2.16 14.62 7.16
C LYS A 93 -2.77 15.80 6.44
N VAL A 94 -3.72 15.54 5.57
CA VAL A 94 -4.42 16.61 4.88
C VAL A 94 -5.45 17.19 5.82
N ASP A 95 -5.35 18.49 6.04
CA ASP A 95 -6.30 19.18 6.88
C ASP A 95 -7.43 19.69 6.01
N ASN A 96 -8.52 18.96 6.03
CA ASN A 96 -9.67 19.31 5.20
C ASN A 96 -10.62 20.24 5.91
N VAL A 97 -10.11 20.80 6.89
CA VAL A 97 -10.98 21.64 7.64
C VAL A 97 -11.46 22.77 6.83
N GLY A 98 -12.06 22.70 6.67
CA GLY A 98 -12.37 23.43 6.06
C GLY A 98 -12.87 23.17 5.03
N GLU A 99 -12.39 22.81 5.10
CA GLU A 99 -12.67 22.65 4.43
C GLU A 99 -13.71 22.72 4.39
N VAL A 100 -13.59 22.76 5.03
CA VAL A 100 -14.28 22.81 5.08
C VAL A 100 -14.87 23.55 5.10
N GLN A 101 -14.64 23.69 5.02
CA GLN A 101 -14.96 24.21 5.05
C GLN A 101 -15.65 24.86 4.82
N LYS A 102 -15.59 25.00 4.84
CA LYS A 102 -16.19 25.51 4.79
C LYS A 102 -16.81 25.81 4.55
#